data_8a7bf4cb00edd1f9a05e64634a010494
#
_entry.id   8a7bf4cb00edd1f9a05e64634a010494
#
_cell.length_a   1.000
_cell.length_b   1.000
_cell.length_c   1.000
_cell.angle_alpha   90.00
_cell.angle_beta   90.00
_cell.angle_gamma   90.00
#
_symmetry.space_group_name_H-M   'P 1'
#
loop_
_entity.id
_entity.type
_entity.pdbx_description
1 polymer ?
#
loop_
_entity_poly.entity_id
_entity_poly.type
_entity_poly.pdbx_seq_one_letter_code
_entity_poly.pdbx_strand_id
1 'polypeptide(L)'
;MTLDESKKLLADMYDALNAQDLEAQHKYWHDDMVWHGPPGFGDIHGIENFKYKVLKPFYEAFPDYHVKNDIVVAEGEWISATGFLTGTHSGTYLGVEPTGKSIKMQFSDFWTIKDGKFLDNYVMVDNHGVFEQMGLKLSLIHISEPTRPY
;
A
#
# COMPACT_ATOMS: atom_id res chain seq x y z
N MET A 1 2.42 -20.00 14.81
CA MET A 1 2.36 -18.57 15.18
C MET A 1 0.96 -18.26 15.73
N THR A 2 0.89 -17.62 16.86
CA THR A 2 -0.39 -17.20 17.43
C THR A 2 -0.94 -15.98 16.72
N LEU A 3 -2.23 -15.67 16.90
CA LEU A 3 -2.84 -14.48 16.32
C LEU A 3 -2.18 -13.19 16.85
N ASP A 4 -1.81 -13.19 18.14
CA ASP A 4 -1.10 -12.04 18.72
C ASP A 4 0.28 -11.88 18.11
N GLU A 5 1.00 -12.96 17.85
CA GLU A 5 2.29 -12.91 17.15
C GLU A 5 2.13 -12.39 15.72
N SER A 6 1.09 -12.79 15.02
CA SER A 6 0.79 -12.29 13.67
C SER A 6 0.54 -10.78 13.67
N LYS A 7 -0.24 -10.32 14.65
CA LYS A 7 -0.53 -8.87 14.80
C LYS A 7 0.73 -8.09 15.16
N LYS A 8 1.61 -8.66 15.99
CA LYS A 8 2.89 -8.04 16.32
C LYS A 8 3.81 -7.96 15.09
N LEU A 9 3.86 -9.02 14.29
CA LEU A 9 4.63 -9.03 13.05
C LEU A 9 4.19 -7.89 12.13
N LEU A 10 2.87 -7.69 11.98
CA LEU A 10 2.32 -6.61 11.16
C LEU A 10 2.68 -5.25 11.75
N ALA A 11 2.52 -5.06 13.06
CA ALA A 11 2.85 -3.79 13.71
C ALA A 11 4.34 -3.43 13.54
N ASP A 12 5.23 -4.40 13.73
CA ASP A 12 6.66 -4.19 13.58
C ASP A 12 7.04 -3.85 12.13
N MET A 13 6.41 -4.52 11.17
CA MET A 13 6.62 -4.23 9.76
C MET A 13 6.15 -2.80 9.41
N TYR A 14 5.02 -2.37 9.96
CA TYR A 14 4.51 -1.01 9.74
C TYR A 14 5.41 0.05 10.38
N ASP A 15 6.00 -0.24 11.53
CA ASP A 15 6.99 0.65 12.13
C ASP A 15 8.19 0.84 11.20
N ALA A 16 8.65 -0.23 10.56
CA ALA A 16 9.73 -0.16 9.58
C ALA A 16 9.30 0.59 8.31
N LEU A 17 8.05 0.43 7.85
CA LEU A 17 7.53 1.21 6.74
C LEU A 17 7.56 2.70 7.05
N ASN A 18 7.10 3.08 8.23
CA ASN A 18 7.07 4.49 8.67
C ASN A 18 8.46 5.07 8.89
N ALA A 19 9.43 4.23 9.27
CA ALA A 19 10.82 4.64 9.36
C ALA A 19 11.51 4.73 7.99
N GLN A 20 10.83 4.32 6.93
CA GLN A 20 11.37 4.26 5.56
C GLN A 20 12.64 3.39 5.48
N ASP A 21 12.69 2.35 6.30
CA ASP A 21 13.83 1.43 6.36
C ASP A 21 13.61 0.26 5.40
N LEU A 22 14.12 0.39 4.18
CA LEU A 22 13.97 -0.61 3.15
C LEU A 22 14.64 -1.94 3.54
N GLU A 23 15.81 -1.89 4.15
CA GLU A 23 16.54 -3.10 4.52
C GLU A 23 15.88 -3.86 5.67
N ALA A 24 15.19 -3.16 6.58
CA ALA A 24 14.46 -3.80 7.66
C ALA A 24 13.33 -4.70 7.15
N GLN A 25 12.83 -4.47 5.94
CA GLN A 25 11.75 -5.27 5.37
C GLN A 25 12.14 -6.75 5.23
N HIS A 26 13.42 -7.06 5.07
CA HIS A 26 13.90 -8.43 5.02
C HIS A 26 13.60 -9.25 6.28
N LYS A 27 13.36 -8.58 7.40
CA LYS A 27 13.00 -9.25 8.65
C LYS A 27 11.57 -9.79 8.63
N TYR A 28 10.71 -9.21 7.80
CA TYR A 28 9.26 -9.43 7.87
C TYR A 28 8.72 -10.22 6.69
N TRP A 29 9.45 -10.27 5.57
CA TRP A 29 8.98 -10.84 4.31
C TRP A 29 9.89 -11.97 3.85
N HIS A 30 9.28 -12.94 3.15
CA HIS A 30 10.05 -13.91 2.37
C HIS A 30 10.73 -13.20 1.20
N ASP A 31 11.89 -13.71 0.80
CA ASP A 31 12.62 -13.14 -0.34
C ASP A 31 11.82 -13.23 -1.65
N ASP A 32 11.02 -14.28 -1.78
CA ASP A 32 10.17 -14.53 -2.97
C ASP A 32 8.73 -14.06 -2.79
N MET A 33 8.49 -13.10 -1.90
CA MET A 33 7.17 -12.53 -1.66
C MET A 33 6.55 -11.98 -2.94
N VAL A 34 5.22 -11.88 -2.96
CA VAL A 34 4.48 -11.26 -4.05
C VAL A 34 3.58 -10.16 -3.51
N TRP A 35 3.72 -8.99 -4.08
CA TRP A 35 2.86 -7.84 -3.83
C TRP A 35 1.84 -7.78 -4.96
N HIS A 36 0.61 -8.18 -4.67
CA HIS A 36 -0.51 -8.14 -5.62
C HIS A 36 -1.13 -6.75 -5.55
N GLY A 37 -0.64 -5.87 -6.38
CA GLY A 37 -0.98 -4.47 -6.33
C GLY A 37 -2.38 -4.15 -6.84
N PRO A 38 -2.88 -2.96 -6.51
CA PRO A 38 -4.14 -2.47 -7.04
C PRO A 38 -4.03 -2.18 -8.54
N PRO A 39 -5.17 -1.94 -9.21
CA PRO A 39 -5.14 -1.55 -10.62
C PRO A 39 -4.17 -0.40 -10.87
N GLY A 40 -3.36 -0.54 -11.91
CA GLY A 40 -2.31 0.41 -12.27
C GLY A 40 -0.91 -0.02 -11.85
N PHE A 41 -0.76 -0.94 -10.89
CA PHE A 41 0.54 -1.41 -10.41
C PHE A 41 0.88 -2.83 -10.90
N GLY A 42 -0.13 -3.74 -10.91
CA GLY A 42 0.10 -5.15 -11.23
C GLY A 42 0.80 -5.90 -10.11
N ASP A 43 1.29 -7.10 -10.41
CA ASP A 43 2.00 -7.94 -9.45
C ASP A 43 3.48 -7.65 -9.48
N ILE A 44 4.06 -7.52 -8.29
CA ILE A 44 5.50 -7.31 -8.10
C ILE A 44 6.06 -8.52 -7.36
N HIS A 45 7.02 -9.20 -7.96
CA HIS A 45 7.62 -10.42 -7.43
C HIS A 45 8.99 -10.16 -6.80
N GLY A 46 9.16 -10.68 -5.59
CA GLY A 46 10.42 -10.63 -4.87
C GLY A 46 10.63 -9.36 -4.06
N ILE A 47 11.33 -9.51 -2.93
CA ILE A 47 11.52 -8.41 -1.98
C ILE A 47 12.35 -7.27 -2.58
N GLU A 48 13.31 -7.54 -3.44
CA GLU A 48 14.12 -6.49 -4.06
C GLU A 48 13.26 -5.59 -4.96
N ASN A 49 12.37 -6.19 -5.77
CA ASN A 49 11.44 -5.42 -6.59
C ASN A 49 10.42 -4.68 -5.72
N PHE A 50 9.96 -5.29 -4.64
CA PHE A 50 9.06 -4.63 -3.69
C PHE A 50 9.72 -3.38 -3.09
N LYS A 51 10.96 -3.47 -2.64
CA LYS A 51 11.69 -2.32 -2.08
C LYS A 51 11.84 -1.18 -3.09
N TYR A 52 12.25 -1.50 -4.30
CA TYR A 52 12.66 -0.47 -5.27
C TYR A 52 11.59 -0.09 -6.29
N LYS A 53 10.59 -0.92 -6.52
CA LYS A 53 9.49 -0.62 -7.45
C LYS A 53 8.19 -0.23 -6.76
N VAL A 54 8.05 -0.50 -5.48
CA VAL A 54 6.85 -0.14 -4.70
C VAL A 54 7.20 0.87 -3.61
N LEU A 55 8.01 0.48 -2.64
CA LEU A 55 8.25 1.33 -1.47
C LEU A 55 9.00 2.61 -1.81
N LYS A 56 10.10 2.50 -2.54
CA LYS A 56 10.89 3.68 -2.89
C LYS A 56 10.08 4.72 -3.67
N PRO A 57 9.31 4.35 -4.72
CA PRO A 57 8.46 5.32 -5.40
C PRO A 57 7.41 5.96 -4.50
N PHE A 58 6.83 5.22 -3.55
CA PHE A 58 5.89 5.79 -2.58
C PHE A 58 6.59 6.82 -1.69
N TYR A 59 7.78 6.54 -1.21
CA TYR A 59 8.55 7.48 -0.39
C TYR A 59 8.99 8.71 -1.18
N GLU A 60 9.28 8.57 -2.46
CA GLU A 60 9.60 9.71 -3.33
C GLU A 60 8.38 10.58 -3.60
N ALA A 61 7.22 9.95 -3.81
CA ALA A 61 5.96 10.68 -4.01
C ALA A 61 5.49 11.36 -2.73
N PHE A 62 5.66 10.70 -1.59
CA PHE A 62 5.23 11.16 -0.27
C PHE A 62 6.39 11.04 0.73
N PRO A 63 7.30 12.03 0.77
CA PRO A 63 8.47 11.95 1.68
C PRO A 63 8.11 11.87 3.16
N ASP A 64 6.96 12.42 3.53
CA ASP A 64 6.39 12.35 4.88
C ASP A 64 5.39 11.18 5.04
N TYR A 65 5.58 10.13 4.26
CA TYR A 65 4.77 8.91 4.27
C TYR A 65 4.54 8.40 5.69
N HIS A 66 3.27 8.17 6.00
CA HIS A 66 2.87 7.54 7.27
C HIS A 66 1.68 6.63 7.03
N VAL A 67 1.79 5.38 7.44
CA VAL A 67 0.69 4.41 7.39
C VAL A 67 0.25 4.04 8.79
N LYS A 68 -1.06 3.92 8.95
CA LYS A 68 -1.68 3.51 10.21
C LYS A 68 -2.81 2.54 9.93
N ASN A 69 -2.80 1.42 10.63
CA ASN A 69 -3.89 0.46 10.62
C ASN A 69 -4.94 0.85 11.66
N ASP A 70 -6.20 0.96 11.25
CA ASP A 70 -7.31 1.24 12.16
C ASP A 70 -7.99 -0.05 12.62
N ILE A 71 -8.08 -1.05 11.75
CA ILE A 71 -8.68 -2.34 12.03
C ILE A 71 -7.71 -3.42 11.59
N VAL A 72 -7.43 -4.37 12.48
CA VAL A 72 -6.57 -5.52 12.19
C VAL A 72 -7.29 -6.78 12.62
N VAL A 73 -7.42 -7.75 11.72
CA VAL A 73 -8.00 -9.06 12.01
C VAL A 73 -7.05 -10.15 11.54
N ALA A 74 -6.99 -11.24 12.27
CA ALA A 74 -6.14 -12.37 11.95
C ALA A 74 -6.89 -13.67 12.16
N GLU A 75 -6.65 -14.64 11.26
CA GLU A 75 -7.23 -15.97 11.33
C GLU A 75 -6.31 -16.96 10.59
N GLY A 76 -5.86 -17.98 11.30
CA GLY A 76 -4.95 -18.97 10.71
C GLY A 76 -3.66 -18.32 10.22
N GLU A 77 -3.34 -18.55 8.96
CA GLU A 77 -2.16 -17.99 8.31
C GLU A 77 -2.45 -16.66 7.60
N TRP A 78 -3.64 -16.09 7.83
CA TRP A 78 -4.05 -14.83 7.21
C TRP A 78 -4.09 -13.71 8.23
N ILE A 79 -3.71 -12.51 7.78
CA ILE A 79 -3.94 -11.29 8.52
C ILE A 79 -4.43 -10.22 7.53
N SER A 80 -5.33 -9.38 8.00
CA SER A 80 -5.91 -8.30 7.20
C SER A 80 -5.96 -7.03 8.01
N ALA A 81 -5.77 -5.91 7.34
CA ALA A 81 -5.85 -4.61 7.96
C ALA A 81 -6.42 -3.57 7.01
N THR A 82 -7.12 -2.60 7.57
CA THR A 82 -7.54 -1.40 6.85
C THR A 82 -7.11 -0.17 7.63
N GLY A 83 -6.77 0.87 6.91
CA GLY A 83 -6.30 2.11 7.49
C GLY A 83 -6.03 3.16 6.44
N PHE A 84 -5.11 4.07 6.74
CA PHE A 84 -4.80 5.19 5.87
C PHE A 84 -3.30 5.42 5.73
N LEU A 85 -2.90 5.74 4.51
CA LEU A 85 -1.61 6.32 4.21
C LEU A 85 -1.80 7.83 4.09
N THR A 86 -1.02 8.60 4.82
CA THR A 86 -1.03 10.06 4.75
C THR A 86 0.32 10.56 4.26
N GLY A 87 0.30 11.69 3.60
CA GLY A 87 1.53 12.33 3.13
C GLY A 87 1.24 13.55 2.30
N THR A 88 2.29 14.27 1.95
CA THR A 88 2.24 15.43 1.06
C THR A 88 2.72 15.01 -0.32
N HIS A 89 1.92 15.29 -1.34
CA HIS A 89 2.25 14.94 -2.72
C HIS A 89 3.38 15.83 -3.24
N SER A 90 4.60 15.37 -3.01
CA SER A 90 5.83 16.12 -3.30
C SER A 90 6.64 15.55 -4.46
N GLY A 91 6.30 14.34 -4.91
CA GLY A 91 6.90 13.69 -6.08
C GLY A 91 5.82 13.12 -6.98
N THR A 92 6.19 12.72 -8.20
CA THR A 92 5.24 12.15 -9.15
C THR A 92 4.60 10.88 -8.59
N TYR A 93 3.27 10.80 -8.69
CA TYR A 93 2.51 9.61 -8.29
C TYR A 93 1.60 9.17 -9.44
N LEU A 94 1.83 7.96 -9.96
CA LEU A 94 1.08 7.38 -11.08
C LEU A 94 0.91 8.39 -12.24
N GLY A 95 1.98 9.06 -12.60
CA GLY A 95 1.99 10.03 -13.70
C GLY A 95 1.46 11.41 -13.34
N VAL A 96 0.99 11.63 -12.12
CA VAL A 96 0.54 12.95 -11.68
C VAL A 96 1.70 13.70 -11.05
N GLU A 97 2.04 14.86 -11.63
CA GLU A 97 3.11 15.70 -11.12
C GLU A 97 2.79 16.25 -9.73
N PRO A 98 3.81 16.59 -8.92
CA PRO A 98 3.60 17.06 -7.55
C PRO A 98 2.62 18.22 -7.47
N THR A 99 1.60 18.07 -6.62
CA THR A 99 0.62 19.12 -6.36
C THR A 99 0.89 19.90 -5.08
N GLY A 100 1.74 19.36 -4.20
CA GLY A 100 1.99 19.92 -2.88
C GLY A 100 0.84 19.73 -1.90
N LYS A 101 -0.20 18.99 -2.28
CA LYS A 101 -1.38 18.80 -1.44
C LYS A 101 -1.18 17.63 -0.47
N SER A 102 -1.77 17.77 0.72
CA SER A 102 -1.86 16.66 1.66
C SER A 102 -2.88 15.66 1.15
N ILE A 103 -2.55 14.38 1.19
CA ILE A 103 -3.45 13.30 0.79
C ILE A 103 -3.67 12.32 1.93
N LYS A 104 -4.80 11.66 1.88
CA LYS A 104 -5.17 10.58 2.79
C LYS A 104 -5.71 9.42 1.94
N MET A 105 -4.90 8.38 1.79
CA MET A 105 -5.21 7.22 0.97
C MET A 105 -5.72 6.09 1.84
N GLN A 106 -6.97 5.70 1.64
CA GLN A 106 -7.52 4.53 2.31
C GLN A 106 -6.97 3.27 1.66
N PHE A 107 -6.62 2.29 2.48
CA PHE A 107 -6.19 0.98 2.00
C PHE A 107 -6.87 -0.14 2.77
N SER A 108 -6.94 -1.30 2.12
CA SER A 108 -7.33 -2.57 2.73
C SER A 108 -6.43 -3.65 2.16
N ASP A 109 -5.74 -4.35 3.04
CA ASP A 109 -4.76 -5.33 2.64
C ASP A 109 -5.03 -6.68 3.29
N PHE A 110 -4.63 -7.75 2.58
CA PHE A 110 -4.53 -9.09 3.11
C PHE A 110 -3.10 -9.57 2.96
N TRP A 111 -2.62 -10.33 3.95
CA TRP A 111 -1.33 -11.00 3.88
C TRP A 111 -1.48 -12.46 4.24
N THR A 112 -0.73 -13.32 3.55
CA THR A 112 -0.47 -14.68 4.03
C THR A 112 0.83 -14.68 4.82
N ILE A 113 0.85 -15.48 5.89
CA ILE A 113 2.05 -15.66 6.72
C ILE A 113 2.48 -17.11 6.60
N LYS A 114 3.75 -17.32 6.29
CA LYS A 114 4.33 -18.65 6.19
C LYS A 114 5.70 -18.63 6.87
N ASP A 115 5.93 -19.62 7.76
CA ASP A 115 7.19 -19.72 8.51
C ASP A 115 7.59 -18.39 9.17
N GLY A 116 6.62 -17.71 9.76
CA GLY A 116 6.84 -16.49 10.53
C GLY A 116 7.08 -15.21 9.73
N LYS A 117 6.90 -15.25 8.40
CA LYS A 117 7.09 -14.09 7.52
C LYS A 117 5.95 -13.95 6.52
N PHE A 118 5.74 -12.75 6.05
CA PHE A 118 4.75 -12.46 5.00
C PHE A 118 5.22 -13.03 3.67
N LEU A 119 4.30 -13.66 2.94
CA LEU A 119 4.57 -14.22 1.61
C LEU A 119 3.79 -13.49 0.53
N ASP A 120 2.46 -13.46 0.60
CA ASP A 120 1.62 -12.72 -0.32
C ASP A 120 1.03 -11.51 0.36
N ASN A 121 0.92 -10.42 -0.38
CA ASN A 121 0.22 -9.23 0.06
C ASN A 121 -0.77 -8.82 -1.03
N TYR A 122 -2.05 -8.88 -0.72
CA TYR A 122 -3.12 -8.44 -1.62
C TYR A 122 -3.53 -7.03 -1.22
N VAL A 123 -3.38 -6.09 -2.14
CA VAL A 123 -3.47 -4.65 -1.84
C VAL A 123 -4.62 -4.01 -2.59
N MET A 124 -5.46 -3.28 -1.85
CA MET A 124 -6.46 -2.39 -2.41
C MET A 124 -6.27 -1.01 -1.82
N VAL A 125 -6.23 -0.01 -2.68
CA VAL A 125 -6.13 1.39 -2.27
C VAL A 125 -7.15 2.23 -3.02
N ASP A 126 -7.59 3.32 -2.40
CA ASP A 126 -8.51 4.26 -3.02
C ASP A 126 -7.74 5.33 -3.80
N ASN A 127 -7.23 4.94 -4.97
CA ASN A 127 -6.54 5.88 -5.85
C ASN A 127 -7.48 6.93 -6.42
N HIS A 128 -8.76 6.57 -6.66
CA HIS A 128 -9.73 7.54 -7.14
C HIS A 128 -9.88 8.71 -6.17
N GLY A 129 -10.05 8.42 -4.89
CA GLY A 129 -10.14 9.44 -3.85
C GLY A 129 -8.86 10.28 -3.75
N VAL A 130 -7.70 9.64 -3.89
CA VAL A 130 -6.42 10.35 -3.88
C VAL A 130 -6.31 11.30 -5.07
N PHE A 131 -6.68 10.86 -6.26
CA PHE A 131 -6.67 11.73 -7.44
C PHE A 131 -7.63 12.92 -7.29
N GLU A 132 -8.80 12.71 -6.70
CA GLU A 132 -9.71 13.82 -6.39
C GLU A 132 -9.06 14.82 -5.41
N GLN A 133 -8.39 14.32 -4.38
CA GLN A 133 -7.67 15.15 -3.42
C GLN A 133 -6.55 15.94 -4.09
N MET A 134 -5.95 15.39 -5.14
CA MET A 134 -4.94 16.08 -5.96
C MET A 134 -5.54 17.10 -6.90
N GLY A 135 -6.86 17.17 -7.01
CA GLY A 135 -7.55 18.12 -7.86
C GLY A 135 -7.95 17.59 -9.23
N LEU A 136 -7.87 16.30 -9.47
CA LEU A 136 -8.30 15.70 -10.73
C LEU A 136 -9.79 15.41 -10.70
N LYS A 137 -10.48 15.64 -11.83
CA LYS A 137 -11.92 15.48 -11.94
C LYS A 137 -12.29 14.18 -12.67
N LEU A 138 -11.68 13.08 -12.27
CA LEU A 138 -11.85 11.80 -12.94
C LEU A 138 -13.30 11.27 -12.86
N SER A 139 -13.96 11.50 -11.74
CA SER A 139 -15.33 11.04 -11.54
C SER A 139 -16.29 11.64 -12.56
N LEU A 140 -16.13 12.92 -12.89
CA LEU A 140 -16.96 13.59 -13.88
C LEU A 140 -16.76 13.02 -15.27
N ILE A 141 -15.53 12.67 -15.61
CA ILE A 141 -15.21 12.06 -16.91
C ILE A 141 -15.90 10.72 -17.04
N HIS A 142 -15.83 9.90 -15.99
CA HIS A 142 -16.47 8.59 -16.00
C HIS A 142 -17.97 8.66 -16.02
N ILE A 143 -18.55 9.59 -15.30
CA ILE A 143 -20.00 9.78 -15.28
C ILE A 143 -20.51 10.26 -16.63
N SER A 144 -19.74 11.06 -17.35
CA SER A 144 -20.16 11.60 -18.63
C SER A 144 -20.22 10.55 -19.75
N GLU A 145 -19.78 9.32 -19.49
CA GLU A 145 -19.81 8.23 -20.45
C GLU A 145 -20.70 7.04 -20.02
N PRO A 146 -21.78 7.29 -19.29
CA PRO A 146 -22.58 6.17 -18.76
C PRO A 146 -23.36 5.43 -19.82
N THR A 147 -23.58 6.03 -20.95
CA THR A 147 -24.35 5.44 -22.04
C THR A 147 -23.53 4.62 -23.00
N ARG A 148 -22.27 4.46 -22.71
CA ARG A 148 -21.40 3.66 -23.56
C ARG A 148 -21.92 2.23 -23.59
N PRO A 149 -22.27 1.72 -24.77
CA PRO A 149 -22.73 0.34 -24.89
C PRO A 149 -21.54 -0.59 -24.70
N TYR A 150 -21.76 -1.60 -23.93
CA TYR A 150 -20.73 -2.58 -23.65
C TYR A 150 -21.07 -3.90 -24.34
#